data_17808c37f578d896e171791007e78fdb
#
_entry.id   17808c37f578d896e171791007e78fdb
#
_cell.length_a   1.000
_cell.length_b   1.000
_cell.length_c   1.000
_cell.angle_alpha   90.00
_cell.angle_beta   90.00
_cell.angle_gamma   90.00
#
_symmetry.space_group_name_H-M   'P 1'
#
loop_
_entity.id
_entity.type
_entity.pdbx_description
1 polymer ?
#
loop_
_entity_poly.entity_id
_entity_poly.type
_entity_poly.pdbx_seq_one_letter_code
_entity_poly.pdbx_strand_id
1 'polypeptide(L)'
;MTLKWHIIPTGRVWVDPGGAFGLVPRSMWQKHQPPNQDQLIPMDLNSLLIFSGDKVILVDSGIGDKLSPKAMEIWGIEWPEGTMLENLKKWGVKREDVDIVINTHLHSDHSGGNTRIVDGKIEPTFPNAIYMVQENEYFDATHTNVRTRATYLPEN
;
A
#
# COMPACT_ATOMS: atom_id res chain seq x y z
N MET A 1 28.53 6.70 -3.41
CA MET A 1 27.43 6.14 -2.59
C MET A 1 26.76 5.05 -3.42
N THR A 2 26.67 3.82 -2.93
CA THR A 2 25.98 2.75 -3.66
C THR A 2 24.53 2.71 -3.17
N LEU A 3 23.58 3.01 -4.03
CA LEU A 3 22.16 2.88 -3.76
C LEU A 3 21.77 1.41 -3.98
N LYS A 4 21.12 0.79 -2.98
CA LYS A 4 20.51 -0.54 -3.09
C LYS A 4 19.01 -0.41 -2.90
N TRP A 5 18.23 -1.18 -3.66
CA TRP A 5 16.78 -1.17 -3.53
C TRP A 5 16.19 -2.55 -3.79
N HIS A 6 15.00 -2.77 -3.24
CA HIS A 6 14.25 -4.02 -3.37
C HIS A 6 12.76 -3.71 -3.45
N ILE A 7 12.03 -4.48 -4.25
CA ILE A 7 10.58 -4.49 -4.24
C ILE A 7 10.13 -5.37 -3.08
N ILE A 8 9.22 -4.86 -2.28
CA ILE A 8 8.64 -5.53 -1.11
C ILE A 8 7.16 -5.78 -1.40
N PRO A 9 6.75 -7.03 -1.62
CA PRO A 9 5.33 -7.36 -1.71
C PRO A 9 4.62 -6.98 -0.42
N THR A 10 3.49 -6.26 -0.55
CA THR A 10 2.71 -5.79 0.62
C THR A 10 1.30 -6.36 0.66
N GLY A 11 0.92 -7.08 -0.37
CA GLY A 11 -0.36 -7.76 -0.51
C GLY A 11 -0.83 -7.84 -1.95
N ARG A 12 -2.03 -8.34 -2.11
CA ARG A 12 -2.76 -8.41 -3.38
C ARG A 12 -4.21 -8.02 -3.13
N VAL A 13 -4.82 -7.33 -4.07
CA VAL A 13 -6.24 -7.02 -4.07
C VAL A 13 -6.89 -7.52 -5.36
N TRP A 14 -8.19 -7.79 -5.30
CA TRP A 14 -8.98 -8.14 -6.47
C TRP A 14 -9.89 -6.97 -6.83
N VAL A 15 -9.71 -6.40 -8.01
CA VAL A 15 -10.34 -5.15 -8.42
C VAL A 15 -11.10 -5.29 -9.73
N ASP A 16 -12.07 -4.39 -9.94
CA ASP A 16 -12.75 -4.25 -11.21
C ASP A 16 -11.75 -3.82 -12.30
N PRO A 17 -11.68 -4.54 -13.44
CA PRO A 17 -10.75 -4.22 -14.52
C PRO A 17 -10.91 -2.81 -15.09
N GLY A 18 -12.09 -2.21 -14.98
CA GLY A 18 -12.36 -0.85 -15.42
C GLY A 18 -11.50 0.18 -14.70
N GLY A 19 -11.18 -0.05 -13.42
CA GLY A 19 -10.24 0.80 -12.68
C GLY A 19 -8.82 0.77 -13.22
N ALA A 20 -8.35 -0.43 -13.62
CA ALA A 20 -6.99 -0.63 -14.10
C ALA A 20 -6.82 -0.32 -15.59
N PHE A 21 -7.77 -0.74 -16.42
CA PHE A 21 -7.68 -0.65 -17.87
C PHE A 21 -8.49 0.50 -18.48
N GLY A 22 -9.40 1.11 -17.72
CA GLY A 22 -10.20 2.24 -18.18
C GLY A 22 -10.94 1.92 -19.49
N LEU A 23 -10.66 2.69 -20.53
CA LEU A 23 -11.30 2.55 -21.86
C LEU A 23 -10.64 1.49 -22.77
N VAL A 24 -9.62 0.77 -22.31
CA VAL A 24 -8.97 -0.27 -23.11
C VAL A 24 -9.95 -1.43 -23.32
N PRO A 25 -10.24 -1.84 -24.57
CA PRO A 25 -11.19 -2.92 -24.84
C PRO A 25 -10.77 -4.23 -24.17
N ARG A 26 -11.73 -4.93 -23.58
CA ARG A 26 -11.52 -6.21 -22.88
C ARG A 26 -10.78 -7.24 -23.73
N SER A 27 -11.09 -7.32 -25.01
CA SER A 27 -10.42 -8.23 -25.96
C SER A 27 -8.90 -8.01 -26.07
N MET A 28 -8.41 -6.83 -25.72
CA MET A 28 -6.98 -6.51 -25.75
C MET A 28 -6.24 -6.95 -24.49
N TRP A 29 -6.85 -6.80 -23.31
CA TRP A 29 -6.17 -7.08 -22.03
C TRP A 29 -6.47 -8.44 -21.43
N GLN A 30 -7.69 -9.01 -21.60
CA GLN A 30 -8.12 -10.22 -20.88
C GLN A 30 -7.26 -11.47 -21.13
N LYS A 31 -6.53 -11.54 -22.24
CA LYS A 31 -5.62 -12.65 -22.56
C LYS A 31 -4.29 -12.55 -21.79
N HIS A 32 -3.94 -11.34 -21.31
CA HIS A 32 -2.74 -11.10 -20.51
C HIS A 32 -3.04 -11.10 -19.02
N GLN A 33 -4.25 -10.63 -18.66
CA GLN A 33 -4.75 -10.53 -17.30
C GLN A 33 -6.18 -11.11 -17.25
N PRO A 34 -6.34 -12.45 -17.28
CA PRO A 34 -7.66 -13.05 -17.27
C PRO A 34 -8.37 -12.79 -15.94
N PRO A 35 -9.63 -12.30 -15.98
CA PRO A 35 -10.40 -12.10 -14.76
C PRO A 35 -10.86 -13.43 -14.14
N ASN A 36 -11.10 -13.43 -12.84
CA ASN A 36 -11.70 -14.55 -12.13
C ASN A 36 -13.21 -14.73 -12.47
N GLN A 37 -13.88 -15.65 -11.76
CA GLN A 37 -15.32 -15.90 -11.96
C GLN A 37 -16.19 -14.68 -11.65
N ASP A 38 -15.77 -13.83 -10.70
CA ASP A 38 -16.45 -12.60 -10.32
C ASP A 38 -16.08 -11.42 -11.21
N GLN A 39 -15.37 -11.68 -12.31
CA GLN A 39 -14.90 -10.67 -13.28
C GLN A 39 -13.88 -9.68 -12.72
N LEU A 40 -13.23 -10.01 -11.61
CA LEU A 40 -12.17 -9.22 -10.99
C LEU A 40 -10.78 -9.67 -11.48
N ILE A 41 -9.82 -8.75 -11.45
CA ILE A 41 -8.41 -9.02 -11.75
C ILE A 41 -7.54 -8.84 -10.51
N PRO A 42 -6.46 -9.62 -10.35
CA PRO A 42 -5.52 -9.41 -9.25
C PRO A 42 -4.64 -8.20 -9.53
N MET A 43 -4.40 -7.38 -8.52
CA MET A 43 -3.40 -6.32 -8.50
C MET A 43 -2.47 -6.52 -7.32
N ASP A 44 -1.18 -6.72 -7.60
CA ASP A 44 -0.17 -6.84 -6.55
C ASP A 44 0.19 -5.45 -6.03
N LEU A 45 0.18 -5.33 -4.71
CA LEU A 45 0.59 -4.13 -3.99
C LEU A 45 2.06 -4.28 -3.59
N ASN A 46 2.86 -3.29 -3.94
CA ASN A 46 4.29 -3.33 -3.74
C ASN A 46 4.80 -2.03 -3.12
N SER A 47 5.73 -2.14 -2.20
CA SER A 47 6.53 -1.02 -1.68
C SER A 47 7.94 -1.09 -2.25
N LEU A 48 8.65 0.03 -2.25
CA LEU A 48 10.06 0.07 -2.62
C LEU A 48 10.91 0.34 -1.39
N LEU A 49 11.74 -0.63 -1.01
CA LEU A 49 12.74 -0.49 0.05
C LEU A 49 14.05 0.01 -0.55
N ILE A 50 14.60 1.10 0.02
CA ILE A 50 15.82 1.73 -0.45
C ILE A 50 16.82 1.86 0.71
N PHE A 51 18.05 1.44 0.48
CA PHE A 51 19.19 1.70 1.36
C PHE A 51 20.05 2.81 0.72
N SER A 52 20.14 3.95 1.38
CA SER A 52 20.89 5.12 0.93
C SER A 52 21.83 5.61 2.03
N GLY A 53 23.11 5.23 1.94
CA GLY A 53 24.07 5.46 3.01
C GLY A 53 23.70 4.69 4.27
N ASP A 54 23.44 5.41 5.35
CA ASP A 54 22.99 4.89 6.64
C ASP A 54 21.46 4.87 6.78
N LYS A 55 20.72 5.32 5.76
CA LYS A 55 19.27 5.47 5.79
C LYS A 55 18.53 4.30 5.14
N VAL A 56 17.48 3.88 5.81
CA VAL A 56 16.49 2.92 5.32
C VAL A 56 15.21 3.69 4.98
N ILE A 57 14.84 3.65 3.71
CA ILE A 57 13.71 4.41 3.17
C ILE A 57 12.70 3.43 2.61
N LEU A 58 11.43 3.60 2.93
CA LEU A 58 10.32 2.85 2.36
C LEU A 58 9.44 3.81 1.54
N VAL A 59 9.15 3.44 0.29
CA VAL A 59 8.19 4.17 -0.55
C VAL A 59 6.90 3.37 -0.61
N ASP A 60 5.82 3.99 -0.17
CA ASP A 60 4.50 3.42 0.11
C ASP A 60 4.54 2.30 1.16
N SER A 61 3.41 2.00 1.76
CA SER A 61 3.29 1.01 2.84
C SER A 61 2.21 -0.04 2.57
N GLY A 62 1.61 -0.02 1.38
CA GLY A 62 0.54 -0.93 1.01
C GLY A 62 -0.76 -0.67 1.79
N ILE A 63 -1.67 -1.64 1.73
CA ILE A 63 -3.01 -1.50 2.31
C ILE A 63 -3.05 -1.74 3.84
N GLY A 64 -1.98 -2.31 4.40
CA GLY A 64 -1.93 -2.63 5.83
C GLY A 64 -2.87 -3.76 6.24
N ASP A 65 -3.13 -3.86 7.55
CA ASP A 65 -3.90 -4.95 8.17
C ASP A 65 -5.04 -4.45 9.08
N LYS A 66 -5.31 -3.14 9.09
CA LYS A 66 -6.29 -2.53 10.02
C LYS A 66 -7.69 -2.36 9.45
N LEU A 67 -7.92 -2.76 8.19
CA LEU A 67 -9.25 -2.73 7.59
C LEU A 67 -10.22 -3.67 8.30
N SER A 68 -11.50 -3.28 8.32
CA SER A 68 -12.54 -4.15 8.87
C SER A 68 -12.64 -5.45 8.03
N PRO A 69 -13.12 -6.57 8.63
CA PRO A 69 -13.31 -7.82 7.89
C PRO A 69 -14.16 -7.65 6.62
N LYS A 70 -15.19 -6.81 6.68
CA LYS A 70 -16.03 -6.48 5.52
C LYS A 70 -15.26 -5.72 4.43
N ALA A 71 -14.39 -4.79 4.81
CA ALA A 71 -13.57 -4.06 3.85
C ALA A 71 -12.51 -4.99 3.23
N MET A 72 -11.90 -5.88 4.01
CA MET A 72 -10.97 -6.90 3.51
C MET A 72 -11.64 -7.82 2.48
N GLU A 73 -12.88 -8.24 2.74
CA GLU A 73 -13.67 -9.05 1.79
C GLU A 73 -13.97 -8.27 0.50
N ILE A 74 -14.40 -7.01 0.62
CA ILE A 74 -14.72 -6.15 -0.55
C ILE A 74 -13.47 -5.94 -1.43
N TRP A 75 -12.31 -5.72 -0.83
CA TRP A 75 -11.05 -5.55 -1.55
C TRP A 75 -10.45 -6.87 -2.03
N GLY A 76 -10.96 -8.03 -1.55
CA GLY A 76 -10.41 -9.34 -1.85
C GLY A 76 -8.93 -9.43 -1.48
N ILE A 77 -8.57 -8.96 -0.25
CA ILE A 77 -7.17 -8.85 0.16
C ILE A 77 -6.57 -10.21 0.42
N GLU A 78 -5.40 -10.45 -0.16
CA GLU A 78 -4.58 -11.64 0.02
C GLU A 78 -3.12 -11.25 0.30
N TRP A 79 -2.40 -12.12 1.01
CA TRP A 79 -0.95 -11.97 1.26
C TRP A 79 -0.19 -13.22 0.79
N PRO A 80 -0.13 -13.49 -0.54
CA PRO A 80 0.45 -14.73 -1.07
C PRO A 80 1.94 -14.88 -0.74
N GLU A 81 2.66 -13.76 -0.55
CA GLU A 81 4.08 -13.74 -0.22
C GLU A 81 4.36 -13.35 1.24
N GLY A 82 3.31 -13.17 2.04
CA GLY A 82 3.37 -12.66 3.41
C GLY A 82 3.10 -11.16 3.49
N THR A 83 2.97 -10.65 4.71
CA THR A 83 2.74 -9.24 5.01
C THR A 83 3.98 -8.38 4.71
N MET A 84 3.78 -7.07 4.60
CA MET A 84 4.88 -6.10 4.43
C MET A 84 5.98 -6.29 5.49
N LEU A 85 5.62 -6.41 6.77
CA LEU A 85 6.60 -6.53 7.85
C LEU A 85 7.36 -7.86 7.80
N GLU A 86 6.73 -8.95 7.38
CA GLU A 86 7.41 -10.23 7.16
C GLU A 86 8.38 -10.15 6.00
N ASN A 87 8.01 -9.45 4.94
CA ASN A 87 8.85 -9.27 3.76
C ASN A 87 10.03 -8.33 4.03
N LEU A 88 9.87 -7.26 4.82
CA LEU A 88 10.98 -6.42 5.28
C LEU A 88 12.01 -7.21 6.08
N LYS A 89 11.55 -8.14 6.95
CA LYS A 89 12.45 -9.01 7.73
C LYS A 89 13.34 -9.90 6.85
N LYS A 90 12.90 -10.30 5.66
CA LYS A 90 13.72 -11.06 4.70
C LYS A 90 14.97 -10.28 4.26
N TRP A 91 14.92 -8.95 4.34
CA TRP A 91 16.03 -8.03 4.06
C TRP A 91 16.75 -7.54 5.31
N GLY A 92 16.44 -8.13 6.49
CA GLY A 92 17.05 -7.76 7.77
C GLY A 92 16.53 -6.44 8.35
N VAL A 93 15.40 -5.91 7.82
CA VAL A 93 14.82 -4.63 8.25
C VAL A 93 13.67 -4.90 9.22
N LYS A 94 13.75 -4.31 10.40
CA LYS A 94 12.65 -4.23 11.37
C LYS A 94 11.90 -2.90 11.18
N ARG A 95 10.71 -2.81 11.73
CA ARG A 95 9.92 -1.56 11.67
C ARG A 95 10.61 -0.36 12.33
N GLU A 96 11.45 -0.63 13.34
CA GLU A 96 12.21 0.39 14.06
C GLU A 96 13.43 0.89 13.28
N ASP A 97 13.84 0.18 12.23
CA ASP A 97 15.03 0.49 11.41
C ASP A 97 14.69 1.43 10.24
N VAL A 98 13.40 1.64 9.94
CA VAL A 98 12.98 2.52 8.86
C VAL A 98 13.11 3.98 9.32
N ASP A 99 13.91 4.75 8.61
CA ASP A 99 14.14 6.18 8.89
C ASP A 99 13.13 7.10 8.20
N ILE A 100 12.70 6.73 7.00
CA ILE A 100 11.82 7.57 6.18
C ILE A 100 10.77 6.69 5.49
N VAL A 101 9.52 7.12 5.56
CA VAL A 101 8.43 6.61 4.72
C VAL A 101 8.01 7.71 3.76
N ILE A 102 8.10 7.45 2.46
CA ILE A 102 7.64 8.37 1.42
C ILE A 102 6.34 7.81 0.84
N ASN A 103 5.23 8.52 1.00
CA ASN A 103 4.00 8.16 0.33
C ASN A 103 3.93 8.84 -1.04
N THR A 104 3.75 8.05 -2.10
CA THR A 104 3.51 8.58 -3.45
C THR A 104 2.21 9.37 -3.46
N HIS A 105 1.20 8.82 -2.76
CA HIS A 105 -0.08 9.46 -2.44
C HIS A 105 -0.74 8.73 -1.25
N LEU A 106 -1.86 9.26 -0.74
CA LEU A 106 -2.48 8.80 0.51
C LEU A 106 -3.72 7.92 0.31
N HIS A 107 -3.94 7.33 -0.86
CA HIS A 107 -4.95 6.29 -0.99
C HIS A 107 -4.61 5.09 -0.10
N SER A 108 -5.65 4.41 0.40
CA SER A 108 -5.51 3.36 1.41
C SER A 108 -4.65 2.17 0.98
N ASP A 109 -4.58 1.87 -0.30
CA ASP A 109 -3.74 0.81 -0.86
C ASP A 109 -2.25 1.17 -0.94
N HIS A 110 -1.90 2.45 -0.73
CA HIS A 110 -0.53 2.97 -0.68
C HIS A 110 -0.10 3.37 0.73
N SER A 111 -1.01 3.91 1.54
CA SER A 111 -0.71 4.46 2.87
C SER A 111 -1.31 3.67 4.02
N GLY A 112 -2.12 2.64 3.74
CA GLY A 112 -2.81 1.86 4.77
C GLY A 112 -1.88 1.22 5.80
N GLY A 113 -0.67 0.85 5.41
CA GLY A 113 0.36 0.32 6.30
C GLY A 113 1.17 1.37 7.07
N ASN A 114 0.90 2.68 6.91
CA ASN A 114 1.56 3.74 7.70
C ASN A 114 1.28 3.58 9.18
N THR A 115 0.09 3.12 9.52
CA THR A 115 -0.36 2.90 10.90
C THR A 115 -0.85 1.47 11.07
N ARG A 116 -0.91 1.04 12.32
CA ARG A 116 -1.39 -0.28 12.76
C ARG A 116 -2.21 -0.15 14.03
N ILE A 117 -2.99 -1.17 14.36
CA ILE A 117 -3.73 -1.24 15.63
C ILE A 117 -2.93 -2.10 16.60
N VAL A 118 -2.60 -1.52 17.77
CA VAL A 118 -1.96 -2.22 18.90
C VAL A 118 -2.81 -1.96 20.14
N ASP A 119 -3.30 -3.01 20.77
CA ASP A 119 -4.16 -2.93 21.97
C ASP A 119 -5.36 -1.96 21.79
N GLY A 120 -5.95 -1.98 20.57
CA GLY A 120 -7.08 -1.12 20.21
C GLY A 120 -6.74 0.35 19.94
N LYS A 121 -5.45 0.71 19.88
CA LYS A 121 -4.98 2.06 19.56
C LYS A 121 -4.27 2.07 18.21
N ILE A 122 -4.43 3.18 17.50
CA ILE A 122 -3.72 3.43 16.27
C ILE A 122 -2.33 3.96 16.61
N GLU A 123 -1.30 3.31 16.08
CA GLU A 123 0.10 3.68 16.26
C GLU A 123 0.82 3.71 14.91
N PRO A 124 1.88 4.52 14.74
CA PRO A 124 2.73 4.45 13.56
C PRO A 124 3.33 3.05 13.40
N THR A 125 3.28 2.49 12.21
CA THR A 125 3.91 1.21 11.91
C THR A 125 5.43 1.31 12.05
N PHE A 126 6.01 2.42 11.62
CA PHE A 126 7.43 2.70 11.67
C PHE A 126 7.69 3.84 12.68
N PRO A 127 7.92 3.51 13.97
CA PRO A 127 7.86 4.51 15.05
C PRO A 127 9.01 5.54 15.01
N ASN A 128 10.11 5.21 14.34
CA ASN A 128 11.28 6.08 14.23
C ASN A 128 11.33 6.84 12.89
N ALA A 129 10.38 6.56 11.98
CA ALA A 129 10.39 7.13 10.64
C ALA A 129 9.82 8.56 10.59
N ILE A 130 10.37 9.37 9.69
CA ILE A 130 9.72 10.59 9.21
C ILE A 130 8.81 10.19 8.05
N TYR A 131 7.51 10.48 8.16
CA TYR A 131 6.56 10.25 7.08
C TYR A 131 6.49 11.50 6.18
N MET A 132 6.66 11.29 4.89
CA MET A 132 6.71 12.35 3.89
C MET A 132 5.66 12.11 2.81
N VAL A 133 4.97 13.17 2.44
CA VAL A 133 4.04 13.20 1.31
C VAL A 133 4.05 14.58 0.68
N GLN A 134 3.64 14.67 -0.57
CA GLN A 134 3.53 15.94 -1.27
C GLN A 134 2.42 16.82 -0.64
N GLU A 135 2.66 18.13 -0.48
CA GLU A 135 1.77 19.05 0.25
C GLU A 135 0.33 19.08 -0.30
N ASN A 136 0.18 19.13 -1.62
CA ASN A 136 -1.16 19.14 -2.25
C ASN A 136 -1.90 17.82 -2.01
N GLU A 137 -1.20 16.69 -2.00
CA GLU A 137 -1.79 15.39 -1.69
C GLU A 137 -2.29 15.34 -0.23
N TYR A 138 -1.49 15.87 0.70
CA TYR A 138 -1.93 16.00 2.08
C TYR A 138 -3.16 16.90 2.22
N PHE A 139 -3.19 18.01 1.46
CA PHE A 139 -4.36 18.88 1.43
C PHE A 139 -5.60 18.15 0.91
N ASP A 140 -5.49 17.46 -0.22
CA ASP A 140 -6.61 16.70 -0.82
C ASP A 140 -7.11 15.57 0.10
N ALA A 141 -6.20 14.86 0.75
CA ALA A 141 -6.53 13.79 1.69
C ALA A 141 -7.28 14.30 2.94
N THR A 142 -6.93 15.50 3.41
CA THR A 142 -7.56 16.12 4.60
C THR A 142 -8.81 16.94 4.26
N HIS A 143 -9.05 17.29 2.98
CA HIS A 143 -10.20 18.05 2.49
C HIS A 143 -11.00 17.24 1.47
N THR A 144 -11.35 16.02 1.84
CA THR A 144 -12.05 15.07 0.96
C THR A 144 -13.46 15.53 0.57
N ASN A 145 -13.90 15.06 -0.59
CA ASN A 145 -15.26 15.25 -1.09
C ASN A 145 -15.99 13.91 -1.27
N VAL A 146 -17.21 13.92 -1.78
CA VAL A 146 -18.03 12.71 -1.95
C VAL A 146 -17.41 11.64 -2.85
N ARG A 147 -16.47 12.00 -3.73
CA ARG A 147 -15.77 11.05 -4.61
C ARG A 147 -14.54 10.45 -3.95
N THR A 148 -13.81 11.24 -3.14
CA THR A 148 -12.48 10.88 -2.64
C THR A 148 -12.51 10.33 -1.22
N ARG A 149 -13.53 10.63 -0.41
CA ARG A 149 -13.61 10.23 1.01
C ARG A 149 -13.53 8.73 1.29
N ALA A 150 -13.81 7.88 0.29
CA ALA A 150 -13.77 6.44 0.46
C ALA A 150 -12.35 5.85 0.26
N THR A 151 -11.44 6.62 -0.33
CA THR A 151 -10.07 6.20 -0.62
C THR A 151 -9.05 6.77 0.36
N TYR A 152 -9.39 7.87 1.03
CA TYR A 152 -8.57 8.50 2.07
C TYR A 152 -9.11 8.13 3.45
N LEU A 153 -8.37 7.32 4.18
CA LEU A 153 -8.74 6.90 5.52
C LEU A 153 -8.03 7.77 6.56
N PRO A 154 -8.78 8.44 7.46
CA PRO A 154 -8.19 9.37 8.45
C PRO A 154 -7.18 8.72 9.40
N GLU A 155 -7.21 7.41 9.53
CA GLU A 155 -6.32 6.61 10.37
C GLU A 155 -4.99 6.21 9.71
N ASN A 156 -4.76 6.60 8.45
CA ASN A 156 -3.52 6.26 7.70
C ASN A 156 -2.40 7.26 7.91
#